data_0de04467220154bea90da6dbf4035c57
#
_entry.id   0de04467220154bea90da6dbf4035c57
#
_cell.length_a   1.000
_cell.length_b   1.000
_cell.length_c   1.000
_cell.angle_alpha   90.00
_cell.angle_beta   90.00
_cell.angle_gamma   90.00
#
_symmetry.space_group_name_H-M   'P 1'
#
loop_
_entity.id
_entity.type
_entity.pdbx_description
1 polymer ?
#
loop_
_entity_poly.entity_id
_entity_poly.type
_entity_poly.pdbx_seq_one_letter_code
_entity_poly.pdbx_strand_id
1 'polypeptide(L)'
;LEIGRAQIVQALACGVEPDARMNPILLKPQGPGVSQLIRMGKVFQTCSAREYYTLAEENFEVAKKAMRSLREECDWLVIEGAGSPAEINLQKTDIVNMRLAEAAEARVMLIGDIDRGGVFAWLKGTYDLIQPQYRPLLKGMLINKFRGDVNLLQPGIDMFAEHVPVPVLGVIPWLELDLEDEDSQNLKSKRIP
;
A
#
# COMPACT_ATOMS: atom_id res chain seq x y z
N LEU A 1 -22.58 3.09 3.40
CA LEU A 1 -21.33 3.08 2.67
C LEU A 1 -20.25 2.41 3.53
N GLU A 2 -19.59 1.36 3.01
CA GLU A 2 -18.54 0.65 3.73
C GLU A 2 -17.21 0.88 3.02
N ILE A 3 -16.29 1.60 3.69
CA ILE A 3 -14.91 1.80 3.25
C ILE A 3 -13.95 1.58 4.42
N GLY A 4 -12.69 1.37 4.14
CA GLY A 4 -11.66 1.21 5.17
C GLY A 4 -11.49 2.47 6.01
N ARG A 5 -11.17 2.29 7.30
CA ARG A 5 -10.97 3.40 8.23
C ARG A 5 -9.80 4.29 7.81
N ALA A 6 -8.70 3.70 7.35
CA ALA A 6 -7.56 4.43 6.85
C ALA A 6 -7.95 5.39 5.72
N GLN A 7 -8.77 4.93 4.76
CA GLN A 7 -9.20 5.76 3.65
C GLN A 7 -10.12 6.91 4.09
N ILE A 8 -10.90 6.73 5.17
CA ILE A 8 -11.66 7.84 5.77
C ILE A 8 -10.72 8.92 6.32
N VAL A 9 -9.71 8.51 7.10
CA VAL A 9 -8.72 9.43 7.67
C VAL A 9 -7.94 10.14 6.57
N GLN A 10 -7.54 9.42 5.52
CA GLN A 10 -6.84 9.98 4.36
C GLN A 10 -7.70 10.99 3.58
N ALA A 11 -8.98 10.70 3.37
CA ALA A 11 -9.91 11.64 2.73
C ALA A 11 -10.05 12.94 3.53
N LEU A 12 -10.25 12.81 4.86
CA LEU A 12 -10.36 13.97 5.74
C LEU A 12 -9.06 14.79 5.76
N ALA A 13 -7.89 14.14 5.73
CA ALA A 13 -6.59 14.81 5.63
C ALA A 13 -6.43 15.58 4.31
N CYS A 14 -7.06 15.11 3.24
CA CYS A 14 -7.13 15.81 1.95
C CYS A 14 -8.21 16.89 1.89
N GLY A 15 -9.03 17.04 2.93
CA GLY A 15 -10.15 18.01 2.95
C GLY A 15 -11.33 17.62 2.04
N VAL A 16 -11.49 16.33 1.75
CA VAL A 16 -12.56 15.81 0.90
C VAL A 16 -13.45 14.82 1.65
N GLU A 17 -14.70 14.69 1.23
CA GLU A 17 -15.61 13.72 1.79
C GLU A 17 -15.20 12.29 1.39
N PRO A 18 -15.26 11.32 2.33
CA PRO A 18 -14.96 9.93 2.03
C PRO A 18 -15.90 9.35 0.96
N ASP A 19 -15.31 8.72 -0.05
CA ASP A 19 -16.02 8.14 -1.20
C ASP A 19 -15.62 6.65 -1.38
N ALA A 20 -16.58 5.83 -1.81
CA ALA A 20 -16.33 4.41 -2.05
C ALA A 20 -15.26 4.14 -3.12
N ARG A 21 -15.05 5.08 -4.03
CA ARG A 21 -14.00 5.01 -5.06
C ARG A 21 -12.59 5.05 -4.46
N MET A 22 -12.42 5.59 -3.25
CA MET A 22 -11.13 5.63 -2.53
C MET A 22 -10.75 4.27 -1.95
N ASN A 23 -11.73 3.37 -1.76
CA ASN A 23 -11.52 1.99 -1.33
C ASN A 23 -12.47 1.06 -2.10
N PRO A 24 -12.29 0.91 -3.42
CA PRO A 24 -13.27 0.27 -4.28
C PRO A 24 -13.46 -1.23 -4.01
N ILE A 25 -12.43 -1.87 -3.45
CA ILE A 25 -12.42 -3.28 -3.06
C ILE A 25 -11.94 -3.38 -1.61
N LEU A 26 -12.80 -3.86 -0.73
CA LEU A 26 -12.48 -4.07 0.69
C LEU A 26 -12.79 -5.50 1.09
N LEU A 27 -11.87 -6.13 1.80
CA LEU A 27 -12.07 -7.44 2.43
C LEU A 27 -12.24 -7.25 3.93
N LYS A 28 -13.38 -7.67 4.46
CA LYS A 28 -13.66 -7.70 5.90
C LYS A 28 -13.59 -9.14 6.41
N PRO A 29 -12.61 -9.49 7.24
CA PRO A 29 -12.55 -10.82 7.85
C PRO A 29 -13.83 -11.13 8.63
N GLN A 30 -14.40 -12.32 8.39
CA GLN A 30 -15.61 -12.80 9.09
C GLN A 30 -15.31 -13.99 10.01
N GLY A 31 -14.13 -14.61 9.82
CA GLY A 31 -13.66 -15.76 10.57
C GLY A 31 -12.48 -16.42 9.90
N PRO A 32 -12.00 -17.57 10.38
CA PRO A 32 -10.86 -18.25 9.79
C PRO A 32 -11.09 -18.57 8.30
N GLY A 33 -10.27 -17.96 7.43
CA GLY A 33 -10.28 -18.22 5.99
C GLY A 33 -11.48 -17.69 5.20
N VAL A 34 -12.36 -16.89 5.83
CA VAL A 34 -13.56 -16.33 5.20
C VAL A 34 -13.58 -14.82 5.37
N SER A 35 -13.87 -14.11 4.29
CA SER A 35 -14.02 -12.67 4.26
C SER A 35 -15.27 -12.23 3.51
N GLN A 36 -15.84 -11.12 3.93
CA GLN A 36 -16.87 -10.42 3.19
C GLN A 36 -16.18 -9.47 2.19
N LEU A 37 -16.44 -9.70 0.91
CA LEU A 37 -16.00 -8.83 -0.17
C LEU A 37 -16.98 -7.68 -0.34
N ILE A 38 -16.48 -6.47 -0.23
CA ILE A 38 -17.22 -5.24 -0.45
C ILE A 38 -16.69 -4.59 -1.72
N ARG A 39 -17.60 -4.27 -2.65
CA ARG A 39 -17.30 -3.55 -3.88
C ARG A 39 -18.00 -2.20 -3.87
N MET A 40 -17.26 -1.12 -4.08
CA MET A 40 -17.82 0.24 -4.14
C MET A 40 -18.72 0.57 -2.95
N GLY A 41 -18.26 0.21 -1.74
CA GLY A 41 -18.95 0.47 -0.49
C GLY A 41 -20.20 -0.37 -0.23
N LYS A 42 -20.45 -1.43 -1.00
CA LYS A 42 -21.59 -2.35 -0.83
C LYS A 42 -21.09 -3.77 -0.69
N VAL A 43 -21.74 -4.54 0.18
CA VAL A 43 -21.47 -5.98 0.31
C VAL A 43 -21.78 -6.65 -1.02
N PHE A 44 -20.79 -7.35 -1.57
CA PHE A 44 -20.93 -8.10 -2.80
C PHE A 44 -21.19 -9.58 -2.52
N GLN A 45 -20.30 -10.21 -1.78
CA GLN A 45 -20.46 -11.62 -1.35
C GLN A 45 -19.52 -11.96 -0.18
N THR A 46 -19.80 -13.08 0.47
CA THR A 46 -18.84 -13.72 1.39
C THR A 46 -18.06 -14.77 0.62
N CYS A 47 -16.73 -14.80 0.75
CA CYS A 47 -15.87 -15.69 -0.01
C CYS A 47 -14.66 -16.15 0.79
N SER A 48 -14.13 -17.31 0.43
CA SER A 48 -12.81 -17.77 0.84
C SER A 48 -11.71 -17.01 0.08
N ALA A 49 -10.47 -17.09 0.55
CA ALA A 49 -9.32 -16.52 -0.16
C ALA A 49 -9.22 -17.09 -1.60
N ARG A 50 -9.48 -18.38 -1.79
CA ARG A 50 -9.42 -19.01 -3.12
C ARG A 50 -10.47 -18.43 -4.07
N GLU A 51 -11.70 -18.26 -3.62
CA GLU A 51 -12.78 -17.66 -4.40
C GLU A 51 -12.48 -16.19 -4.71
N TYR A 52 -11.94 -15.44 -3.74
CA TYR A 52 -11.51 -14.05 -3.97
C TYR A 52 -10.53 -13.93 -5.14
N TYR A 53 -9.53 -14.81 -5.22
CA TYR A 53 -8.57 -14.78 -6.32
C TYR A 53 -9.18 -15.11 -7.69
N THR A 54 -10.27 -15.88 -7.75
CA THR A 54 -10.98 -16.08 -9.03
C THR A 54 -11.67 -14.83 -9.54
N LEU A 55 -11.94 -13.87 -8.66
CA LEU A 55 -12.56 -12.58 -8.97
C LEU A 55 -11.55 -11.46 -9.24
N ALA A 56 -10.24 -11.78 -9.27
CA ALA A 56 -9.18 -10.77 -9.34
C ALA A 56 -9.35 -9.84 -10.56
N GLU A 57 -9.64 -10.38 -11.75
CA GLU A 57 -9.80 -9.56 -12.95
C GLU A 57 -11.03 -8.64 -12.87
N GLU A 58 -12.16 -9.13 -12.37
CA GLU A 58 -13.35 -8.30 -12.18
C GLU A 58 -13.09 -7.18 -11.16
N ASN A 59 -12.45 -7.53 -10.03
CA ASN A 59 -12.07 -6.57 -9.00
C ASN A 59 -11.09 -5.53 -9.54
N PHE A 60 -10.16 -5.94 -10.38
CA PHE A 60 -9.22 -5.03 -11.03
C PHE A 60 -9.92 -4.03 -11.96
N GLU A 61 -10.91 -4.47 -12.74
CA GLU A 61 -11.72 -3.55 -13.57
C GLU A 61 -12.49 -2.54 -12.72
N VAL A 62 -13.05 -2.97 -11.57
CA VAL A 62 -13.72 -2.07 -10.62
C VAL A 62 -12.72 -1.03 -10.08
N ALA A 63 -11.54 -1.48 -9.64
CA ALA A 63 -10.49 -0.60 -9.12
C ALA A 63 -10.02 0.42 -10.18
N LYS A 64 -9.79 -0.01 -11.41
CA LYS A 64 -9.40 0.88 -12.53
C LYS A 64 -10.45 1.94 -12.84
N LYS A 65 -11.73 1.57 -12.84
CA LYS A 65 -12.83 2.53 -13.08
C LYS A 65 -12.89 3.56 -11.96
N ALA A 66 -12.78 3.13 -10.70
CA ALA A 66 -12.76 4.03 -9.54
C ALA A 66 -11.58 4.99 -9.60
N MET A 67 -10.38 4.48 -9.84
CA MET A 67 -9.15 5.26 -9.99
C MET A 67 -9.27 6.33 -11.09
N ARG A 68 -9.74 5.93 -12.28
CA ARG A 68 -9.93 6.88 -13.40
C ARG A 68 -10.91 7.98 -13.06
N SER A 69 -12.04 7.64 -12.44
CA SER A 69 -13.04 8.61 -12.01
C SER A 69 -12.49 9.60 -10.99
N LEU A 70 -11.73 9.15 -9.98
CA LEU A 70 -11.08 10.05 -9.01
C LEU A 70 -10.04 10.95 -9.67
N ARG A 71 -9.27 10.42 -10.62
CA ARG A 71 -8.22 11.17 -11.33
C ARG A 71 -8.77 12.36 -12.14
N GLU A 72 -10.02 12.28 -12.61
CA GLU A 72 -10.70 13.37 -13.32
C GLU A 72 -11.11 14.54 -12.40
N GLU A 73 -11.15 14.29 -11.09
CA GLU A 73 -11.66 15.24 -10.09
C GLU A 73 -10.55 15.92 -9.28
N CYS A 74 -9.27 15.54 -9.45
CA CYS A 74 -8.17 16.06 -8.64
C CYS A 74 -6.89 16.28 -9.46
N ASP A 75 -6.07 17.25 -9.02
CA ASP A 75 -4.75 17.52 -9.62
C ASP A 75 -3.74 16.41 -9.26
N TRP A 76 -3.88 15.83 -8.09
CA TRP A 76 -3.03 14.77 -7.57
C TRP A 76 -3.86 13.62 -6.97
N LEU A 77 -3.63 12.42 -7.47
CA LEU A 77 -4.18 11.20 -6.90
C LEU A 77 -3.05 10.38 -6.28
N VAL A 78 -3.06 10.23 -4.95
CA VAL A 78 -2.13 9.36 -4.22
C VAL A 78 -2.78 8.00 -4.07
N ILE A 79 -2.08 6.95 -4.51
CA ILE A 79 -2.56 5.57 -4.47
C ILE A 79 -1.65 4.80 -3.52
N GLU A 80 -2.23 4.22 -2.48
CA GLU A 80 -1.54 3.34 -1.55
C GLU A 80 -1.73 1.89 -1.96
N GLY A 81 -0.63 1.14 -2.02
CA GLY A 81 -0.65 -0.32 -2.20
C GLY A 81 -1.05 -1.03 -0.90
N ALA A 82 -1.31 -2.31 -0.98
CA ALA A 82 -1.57 -3.16 0.17
C ALA A 82 -0.66 -4.38 0.16
N GLY A 83 -0.17 -4.77 1.34
CA GLY A 83 0.82 -5.83 1.46
C GLY A 83 2.16 -5.43 0.82
N SER A 84 2.79 -6.35 0.11
CA SER A 84 4.07 -6.11 -0.56
C SER A 84 3.97 -6.39 -2.07
N PRO A 85 4.56 -5.55 -2.93
CA PRO A 85 4.67 -5.84 -4.36
C PRO A 85 5.62 -7.02 -4.66
N ALA A 86 6.33 -7.51 -3.65
CA ALA A 86 7.25 -8.63 -3.73
C ALA A 86 6.64 -10.00 -3.38
N GLU A 87 5.33 -10.06 -3.13
CA GLU A 87 4.61 -11.31 -2.89
C GLU A 87 4.51 -12.11 -4.21
N ILE A 88 5.58 -12.86 -4.53
CA ILE A 88 5.76 -13.54 -5.84
C ILE A 88 4.64 -14.54 -6.17
N ASN A 89 4.04 -15.14 -5.14
CA ASN A 89 2.91 -16.06 -5.27
C ASN A 89 1.59 -15.35 -5.60
N LEU A 90 1.48 -14.05 -5.36
CA LEU A 90 0.26 -13.25 -5.57
C LEU A 90 0.35 -12.29 -6.77
N GLN A 91 1.51 -12.15 -7.40
CA GLN A 91 1.74 -11.16 -8.47
C GLN A 91 0.74 -11.26 -9.63
N LYS A 92 0.28 -12.47 -9.97
CA LYS A 92 -0.70 -12.68 -11.06
C LYS A 92 -2.10 -12.18 -10.73
N THR A 93 -2.44 -12.13 -9.44
CA THR A 93 -3.75 -11.71 -8.92
C THR A 93 -3.68 -10.38 -8.18
N ASP A 94 -2.52 -9.72 -8.22
CA ASP A 94 -2.33 -8.40 -7.63
C ASP A 94 -3.21 -7.37 -8.34
N ILE A 95 -4.05 -6.69 -7.57
CA ILE A 95 -4.96 -5.65 -8.05
C ILE A 95 -4.69 -4.29 -7.40
N VAL A 96 -3.71 -4.22 -6.49
CA VAL A 96 -3.50 -3.03 -5.65
C VAL A 96 -2.11 -2.40 -5.79
N ASN A 97 -1.10 -3.18 -6.21
CA ASN A 97 0.28 -2.70 -6.30
C ASN A 97 0.69 -2.39 -7.76
N MET A 98 1.59 -3.18 -8.33
CA MET A 98 2.26 -2.80 -9.57
C MET A 98 1.36 -2.83 -10.81
N ARG A 99 0.37 -3.73 -10.86
CA ARG A 99 -0.60 -3.75 -11.97
C ARG A 99 -1.47 -2.49 -11.98
N LEU A 100 -1.90 -2.02 -10.80
CA LEU A 100 -2.67 -0.78 -10.71
C LEU A 100 -1.79 0.43 -11.00
N ALA A 101 -0.55 0.44 -10.51
CA ALA A 101 0.42 1.49 -10.81
C ALA A 101 0.67 1.63 -12.32
N GLU A 102 0.80 0.52 -13.05
CA GLU A 102 0.92 0.52 -14.52
C GLU A 102 -0.34 1.08 -15.18
N ALA A 103 -1.52 0.61 -14.80
CA ALA A 103 -2.79 1.08 -15.35
C ALA A 103 -3.07 2.56 -15.07
N ALA A 104 -2.49 3.09 -14.00
CA ALA A 104 -2.54 4.49 -13.62
C ALA A 104 -1.42 5.34 -14.25
N GLU A 105 -0.44 4.73 -14.92
CA GLU A 105 0.81 5.38 -15.34
C GLU A 105 1.50 6.11 -14.17
N ALA A 106 1.42 5.52 -12.99
CA ALA A 106 1.84 6.14 -11.75
C ALA A 106 3.38 6.15 -11.60
N ARG A 107 3.88 7.16 -10.91
CA ARG A 107 5.25 7.17 -10.40
C ARG A 107 5.24 6.49 -9.03
N VAL A 108 5.96 5.38 -8.90
CA VAL A 108 5.95 4.56 -7.69
C VAL A 108 7.10 4.97 -6.77
N MET A 109 6.75 5.17 -5.50
CA MET A 109 7.67 5.34 -4.39
C MET A 109 7.63 4.08 -3.52
N LEU A 110 8.78 3.41 -3.37
CA LEU A 110 8.88 2.26 -2.47
C LEU A 110 9.30 2.75 -1.08
N ILE A 111 8.52 2.40 -0.06
CA ILE A 111 8.77 2.84 1.32
C ILE A 111 9.21 1.64 2.17
N GLY A 112 10.39 1.74 2.78
CA GLY A 112 10.93 0.74 3.69
C GLY A 112 10.83 1.19 5.15
N ASP A 113 10.35 0.31 6.02
CA ASP A 113 10.29 0.52 7.46
C ASP A 113 11.62 0.11 8.10
N ILE A 114 12.38 1.08 8.66
CA ILE A 114 13.69 0.81 9.27
C ILE A 114 13.57 0.29 10.72
N ASP A 115 12.45 0.52 11.38
CA ASP A 115 12.26 0.18 12.79
C ASP A 115 12.43 -1.33 13.07
N ARG A 116 12.18 -2.16 12.06
CA ARG A 116 12.35 -3.62 12.12
C ARG A 116 13.77 -4.11 11.82
N GLY A 117 14.68 -3.22 11.43
CA GLY A 117 16.03 -3.55 10.96
C GLY A 117 16.07 -4.09 9.53
N GLY A 118 17.24 -4.07 8.91
CA GLY A 118 17.48 -4.65 7.58
C GLY A 118 16.81 -3.92 6.42
N VAL A 119 16.50 -2.63 6.53
CA VAL A 119 15.75 -1.85 5.53
C VAL A 119 16.37 -1.92 4.14
N PHE A 120 17.69 -1.88 4.00
CA PHE A 120 18.37 -1.99 2.71
C PHE A 120 18.14 -3.35 2.03
N ALA A 121 18.18 -4.43 2.82
CA ALA A 121 17.89 -5.77 2.31
C ALA A 121 16.42 -5.89 1.85
N TRP A 122 15.49 -5.28 2.59
CA TRP A 122 14.06 -5.28 2.23
C TRP A 122 13.82 -4.48 0.95
N LEU A 123 14.39 -3.28 0.85
CA LEU A 123 14.26 -2.44 -0.36
C LEU A 123 14.88 -3.13 -1.58
N LYS A 124 16.11 -3.70 -1.43
CA LYS A 124 16.78 -4.44 -2.49
C LYS A 124 15.99 -5.68 -2.90
N GLY A 125 15.61 -6.51 -1.94
CA GLY A 125 14.83 -7.72 -2.20
C GLY A 125 13.50 -7.42 -2.87
N THR A 126 12.79 -6.39 -2.43
CA THR A 126 11.54 -5.95 -3.06
C THR A 126 11.77 -5.51 -4.51
N TYR A 127 12.80 -4.68 -4.76
CA TYR A 127 13.16 -4.27 -6.12
C TYR A 127 13.47 -5.46 -7.03
N ASP A 128 14.23 -6.44 -6.55
CA ASP A 128 14.62 -7.61 -7.34
C ASP A 128 13.43 -8.54 -7.66
N LEU A 129 12.46 -8.64 -6.74
CA LEU A 129 11.28 -9.49 -6.87
C LEU A 129 10.14 -8.84 -7.66
N ILE A 130 10.13 -7.52 -7.78
CA ILE A 130 9.19 -6.83 -8.70
C ILE A 130 9.50 -7.27 -10.13
N GLN A 131 8.45 -7.61 -10.88
CA GLN A 131 8.56 -8.02 -12.28
C GLN A 131 9.28 -6.96 -13.11
N PRO A 132 10.20 -7.34 -14.00
CA PRO A 132 11.07 -6.39 -14.73
C PRO A 132 10.30 -5.29 -15.47
N GLN A 133 9.12 -5.60 -16.04
CA GLN A 133 8.30 -4.63 -16.76
C GLN A 133 7.79 -3.48 -15.89
N TYR A 134 7.64 -3.69 -14.56
CA TYR A 134 7.16 -2.66 -13.64
C TYR A 134 8.28 -1.83 -13.01
N ARG A 135 9.54 -2.29 -13.05
CA ARG A 135 10.67 -1.57 -12.46
C ARG A 135 10.84 -0.13 -12.98
N PRO A 136 10.55 0.18 -14.25
CA PRO A 136 10.61 1.55 -14.74
C PRO A 136 9.62 2.52 -14.07
N LEU A 137 8.58 2.01 -13.41
CA LEU A 137 7.62 2.83 -12.65
C LEU A 137 8.21 3.32 -11.33
N LEU A 138 9.19 2.60 -10.74
CA LEU A 138 9.84 3.00 -9.50
C LEU A 138 10.72 4.22 -9.75
N LYS A 139 10.37 5.34 -9.13
CA LYS A 139 11.08 6.61 -9.28
C LYS A 139 11.89 7.00 -8.05
N GLY A 140 11.65 6.36 -6.93
CA GLY A 140 12.39 6.62 -5.70
C GLY A 140 12.08 5.62 -4.60
N MET A 141 12.90 5.68 -3.57
CA MET A 141 12.71 4.94 -2.33
C MET A 141 12.72 5.91 -1.16
N LEU A 142 11.97 5.59 -0.11
CA LEU A 142 11.97 6.31 1.16
C LEU A 142 12.28 5.33 2.29
N ILE A 143 13.03 5.80 3.27
CA ILE A 143 13.26 5.08 4.53
C ILE A 143 12.37 5.73 5.58
N ASN A 144 11.44 4.97 6.16
CA ASN A 144 10.46 5.47 7.11
C ASN A 144 10.77 5.02 8.54
N LYS A 145 10.26 5.77 9.51
CA LYS A 145 10.35 5.53 10.96
C LYS A 145 11.79 5.57 11.48
N PHE A 146 12.64 6.41 10.91
CA PHE A 146 14.02 6.53 11.34
C PHE A 146 14.12 7.20 12.73
N ARG A 147 14.94 6.62 13.58
CA ARG A 147 15.28 7.17 14.91
C ARG A 147 16.78 7.36 15.00
N GLY A 148 17.22 8.56 15.34
CA GLY A 148 18.63 8.87 15.56
C GLY A 148 19.19 9.91 14.60
N ASP A 149 20.52 9.92 14.43
CA ASP A 149 21.22 10.85 13.56
C ASP A 149 21.28 10.34 12.12
N VAL A 150 20.67 11.06 11.21
CA VAL A 150 20.64 10.69 9.77
C VAL A 150 22.03 10.69 9.14
N ASN A 151 23.00 11.45 9.70
CA ASN A 151 24.37 11.44 9.21
C ASN A 151 25.06 10.08 9.39
N LEU A 152 24.63 9.29 10.37
CA LEU A 152 25.12 7.93 10.56
C LEU A 152 24.55 6.95 9.54
N LEU A 153 23.37 7.24 8.98
CA LEU A 153 22.73 6.42 7.96
C LEU A 153 23.22 6.76 6.54
N GLN A 154 23.65 8.01 6.31
CA GLN A 154 24.02 8.50 4.98
C GLN A 154 25.06 7.62 4.25
N PRO A 155 26.16 7.18 4.88
CA PRO A 155 27.10 6.28 4.21
C PRO A 155 26.46 4.97 3.73
N GLY A 156 25.49 4.45 4.48
CA GLY A 156 24.72 3.27 4.09
C GLY A 156 23.84 3.52 2.86
N ILE A 157 23.22 4.70 2.77
CA ILE A 157 22.44 5.13 1.61
C ILE A 157 23.34 5.25 0.38
N ASP A 158 24.54 5.84 0.53
CA ASP A 158 25.49 6.03 -0.56
C ASP A 158 25.98 4.67 -1.10
N MET A 159 26.32 3.74 -0.21
CA MET A 159 26.69 2.37 -0.59
C MET A 159 25.51 1.63 -1.25
N PHE A 160 24.28 1.86 -0.78
CA PHE A 160 23.09 1.21 -1.33
C PHE A 160 22.82 1.61 -2.79
N ALA A 161 23.21 2.80 -3.21
CA ALA A 161 23.09 3.27 -4.59
C ALA A 161 23.90 2.43 -5.60
N GLU A 162 24.93 1.71 -5.13
CA GLU A 162 25.69 0.78 -5.97
C GLU A 162 24.91 -0.53 -6.25
N HIS A 163 23.91 -0.84 -5.44
CA HIS A 163 23.15 -2.08 -5.51
C HIS A 163 21.80 -1.96 -6.22
N VAL A 164 21.22 -0.74 -6.26
CA VAL A 164 19.88 -0.51 -6.84
C VAL A 164 19.89 0.80 -7.64
N PRO A 165 19.45 0.79 -8.92
CA PRO A 165 19.47 1.98 -9.77
C PRO A 165 18.33 2.96 -9.47
N VAL A 166 17.62 2.82 -8.34
CA VAL A 166 16.53 3.69 -7.91
C VAL A 166 17.01 4.46 -6.67
N PRO A 167 17.00 5.80 -6.69
CA PRO A 167 17.55 6.60 -5.61
C PRO A 167 16.72 6.52 -4.33
N VAL A 168 17.39 6.57 -3.18
CA VAL A 168 16.76 6.90 -1.90
C VAL A 168 16.56 8.41 -1.85
N LEU A 169 15.32 8.88 -1.90
CA LEU A 169 14.97 10.30 -1.99
C LEU A 169 14.87 10.99 -0.64
N GLY A 170 14.74 10.22 0.43
CA GLY A 170 14.67 10.79 1.76
C GLY A 170 14.50 9.78 2.87
N VAL A 171 14.69 10.28 4.07
CA VAL A 171 14.52 9.56 5.32
C VAL A 171 13.46 10.29 6.13
N ILE A 172 12.39 9.59 6.48
CA ILE A 172 11.28 10.11 7.28
C ILE A 172 11.55 9.74 8.73
N PRO A 173 11.64 10.71 9.63
CA PRO A 173 11.86 10.43 11.04
C PRO A 173 10.65 9.71 11.64
N TRP A 174 10.87 9.10 12.79
CA TRP A 174 9.76 8.64 13.62
C TRP A 174 8.95 9.85 14.08
N LEU A 175 7.65 9.77 13.81
CA LEU A 175 6.69 10.80 14.22
C LEU A 175 5.72 10.19 15.22
N GLU A 176 5.46 10.88 16.31
CA GLU A 176 4.34 10.58 17.19
C GLU A 176 3.10 11.24 16.60
N LEU A 177 2.26 10.44 15.99
CA LEU A 177 1.02 10.90 15.37
C LEU A 177 -0.15 10.33 16.17
N ASP A 178 -1.10 11.19 16.52
CA ASP A 178 -2.36 10.79 17.11
C ASP A 178 -3.33 10.38 15.98
N LEU A 179 -2.99 9.29 15.31
CA LEU A 179 -3.81 8.67 14.29
C LEU A 179 -4.52 7.45 14.88
N GLU A 180 -5.76 7.27 14.49
CA GLU A 180 -6.50 6.06 14.84
C GLU A 180 -5.82 4.82 14.25
N ASP A 181 -5.74 3.74 15.04
CA ASP A 181 -5.21 2.46 14.57
C ASP A 181 -6.00 1.96 13.35
N GLU A 182 -5.30 1.59 12.29
CA GLU A 182 -5.88 1.12 11.03
C GLU A 182 -6.68 -0.17 11.21
N ASP A 183 -6.21 -1.07 12.07
CA ASP A 183 -6.81 -2.39 12.30
C ASP A 183 -7.48 -2.50 13.66
N SER A 184 -8.77 -2.86 13.65
CA SER A 184 -9.53 -3.22 14.86
C SER A 184 -8.94 -4.45 15.60
N GLN A 185 -7.99 -5.19 15.03
CA GLN A 185 -7.31 -6.31 15.69
C GLN A 185 -6.32 -5.84 16.76
N ASN A 186 -5.76 -4.64 16.66
CA ASN A 186 -4.89 -4.06 17.68
C ASN A 186 -5.63 -3.59 18.93
N LEU A 187 -6.94 -3.41 18.88
CA LEU A 187 -7.75 -3.05 20.06
C LEU A 187 -7.79 -4.17 21.13
N LYS A 188 -7.47 -5.42 20.76
CA LYS A 188 -7.41 -6.54 21.71
C LYS A 188 -6.10 -6.61 22.49
N SER A 189 -5.04 -5.94 22.06
CA SER A 189 -3.73 -5.95 22.73
C SER A 189 -3.58 -4.87 23.80
N LYS A 190 -4.44 -3.88 23.85
CA LYS A 190 -4.47 -2.86 24.91
C LYS A 190 -5.40 -3.27 26.07
N ARG A 191 -5.27 -4.48 26.60
CA ARG A 191 -5.70 -4.74 27.98
C ARG A 191 -4.56 -4.29 28.90
N ILE A 192 -4.69 -3.07 29.37
CA ILE A 192 -3.91 -2.52 30.48
C ILE A 192 -4.21 -3.35 31.74
N PRO A 193 -3.22 -3.61 32.58
CA PRO A 193 -3.32 -4.44 33.78
C PRO A 193 -4.28 -3.88 34.81
#